data_f9b5c90597fece53140e0e6a68aead06
#
_entry.id   f9b5c90597fece53140e0e6a68aead06
#
_cell.length_a   1.000
_cell.length_b   1.000
_cell.length_c   1.000
_cell.angle_alpha   90.00
_cell.angle_beta   90.00
_cell.angle_gamma   90.00
#
_symmetry.space_group_name_H-M   'P 1'
#
loop_
_entity.id
_entity.type
_entity.pdbx_description
1 polymer ?
#
loop_
_entity_poly.entity_id
_entity_poly.type
_entity_poly.pdbx_seq_one_letter_code
_entity_poly.pdbx_strand_id
1 'polypeptide(L)'
;RFARFLLANGGGEGDAGLFGGDLPKDNSDTLFVASDNPVFSRVAGGGHADLKSIERQFDEKRGKYKTEIVIDDVRSISHFLSMTSAEGGWRVVIIDSADEMNRNAANAVLKVLEEPPKKAILLLVTHNPGRLLPTIRSRCRMLGLSVLDEVHVSRMLVEHHPDMNHGDALALARLSEGSIGRALDLEVEGGLDLYRDLLGLLETLPRLDVAALHALAGKLGRAGGDSSFHTFGDLLLGWLGRLILSASKDEQGTDTPEGRLNERLTATA
;
A
#
# COMPACT_ATOMS: atom_id res chain seq x y z
N ARG A 1 5.43 0.01 -10.33
CA ARG A 1 5.10 -0.02 -11.78
C ARG A 1 5.81 1.11 -12.53
N PHE A 2 5.66 2.38 -12.14
CA PHE A 2 6.28 3.51 -12.83
C PHE A 2 7.81 3.38 -12.94
N ALA A 3 8.51 3.07 -11.86
CA ALA A 3 9.95 2.85 -11.87
C ALA A 3 10.36 1.75 -12.87
N ARG A 4 9.65 0.63 -12.89
CA ARG A 4 9.88 -0.47 -13.82
C ARG A 4 9.69 -0.04 -15.27
N PHE A 5 8.61 0.68 -15.55
CA PHE A 5 8.32 1.21 -16.88
C PHE A 5 9.43 2.15 -17.36
N LEU A 6 9.88 3.06 -16.50
CA LEU A 6 10.93 4.01 -16.82
C LEU A 6 12.28 3.33 -17.09
N LEU A 7 12.62 2.32 -16.29
CA LEU A 7 13.84 1.54 -16.46
C LEU A 7 13.83 0.67 -17.74
N ALA A 8 12.65 0.14 -18.11
CA ALA A 8 12.50 -0.68 -19.30
C ALA A 8 12.52 0.14 -20.61
N ASN A 9 12.03 1.38 -20.59
CA ASN A 9 11.80 2.18 -21.78
C ASN A 9 12.64 3.46 -21.85
N GLY A 10 13.35 3.81 -20.78
CA GLY A 10 14.11 5.07 -20.68
C GLY A 10 15.55 5.03 -21.22
N GLY A 11 15.96 3.97 -21.91
CA GLY A 11 17.34 3.75 -22.39
C GLY A 11 17.70 4.34 -23.79
N GLY A 12 16.80 5.08 -24.43
CA GLY A 12 17.04 5.64 -25.76
C GLY A 12 18.05 6.80 -25.77
N GLU A 13 19.00 6.78 -26.73
CA GLU A 13 19.87 7.93 -27.05
C GLU A 13 19.00 9.09 -27.59
N GLY A 14 18.84 10.15 -26.81
CA GLY A 14 18.12 11.36 -27.22
C GLY A 14 18.19 12.42 -26.14
N ASP A 15 18.83 13.53 -26.49
CA ASP A 15 19.01 14.72 -25.65
C ASP A 15 17.68 15.44 -25.44
N ALA A 16 17.17 15.49 -24.20
CA ALA A 16 16.24 16.54 -23.81
C ALA A 16 15.90 16.59 -22.33
N GLY A 17 15.77 17.79 -21.84
CA GLY A 17 15.73 18.23 -20.48
C GLY A 17 14.55 17.80 -19.63
N LEU A 18 14.61 18.21 -18.37
CA LEU A 18 13.85 17.84 -17.17
C LEU A 18 12.30 17.82 -17.30
N PHE A 19 11.74 18.35 -18.38
CA PHE A 19 10.30 18.39 -18.66
C PHE A 19 9.95 18.29 -20.15
N GLY A 20 10.89 18.06 -21.03
CA GLY A 20 10.68 18.05 -22.47
C GLY A 20 11.48 16.97 -23.18
N GLY A 21 10.81 15.90 -23.56
CA GLY A 21 11.21 14.98 -24.58
C GLY A 21 12.21 13.92 -24.15
N ASP A 22 11.77 12.85 -23.65
CA ASP A 22 12.22 11.48 -23.79
C ASP A 22 11.60 10.60 -22.72
N LEU A 23 10.37 10.90 -22.38
CA LEU A 23 9.45 9.81 -22.01
C LEU A 23 9.33 8.93 -23.24
N PRO A 24 9.28 7.60 -23.07
CA PRO A 24 9.15 6.66 -24.19
C PRO A 24 8.09 7.15 -25.16
N LYS A 25 8.43 7.25 -26.44
CA LYS A 25 7.51 7.69 -27.49
C LYS A 25 6.38 6.69 -27.79
N ASP A 26 6.34 5.58 -27.05
CA ASP A 26 5.20 4.70 -27.06
C ASP A 26 4.03 5.42 -26.41
N ASN A 27 3.04 5.74 -27.20
CA ASN A 27 1.69 6.18 -26.78
C ASN A 27 0.96 5.07 -26.02
N SER A 28 1.64 4.36 -25.11
CA SER A 28 0.99 3.39 -24.26
C SER A 28 0.38 4.15 -23.08
N ASP A 29 -0.92 4.23 -23.05
CA ASP A 29 -1.69 4.72 -21.89
C ASP A 29 -1.49 3.87 -20.64
N THR A 30 -0.57 2.89 -20.70
CA THR A 30 -0.32 1.92 -19.63
C THR A 30 1.13 1.88 -19.22
N LEU A 31 1.37 1.73 -17.91
CA LEU A 31 2.69 1.46 -17.33
C LEU A 31 2.99 -0.06 -17.32
N PHE A 32 2.49 -0.78 -18.31
CA PHE A 32 2.69 -2.22 -18.42
C PHE A 32 4.09 -2.53 -18.92
N VAL A 33 4.75 -3.47 -18.26
CA VAL A 33 6.00 -4.11 -18.71
C VAL A 33 5.78 -5.60 -18.62
N ALA A 34 5.95 -6.29 -19.72
CA ALA A 34 5.72 -7.73 -19.82
C ALA A 34 6.64 -8.51 -18.87
N SER A 35 6.15 -9.63 -18.34
CA SER A 35 6.88 -10.44 -17.35
C SER A 35 8.12 -11.12 -17.90
N ASP A 36 8.20 -11.33 -19.21
CA ASP A 36 9.36 -11.86 -19.94
C ASP A 36 10.47 -10.79 -20.15
N ASN A 37 10.16 -9.52 -19.94
CA ASN A 37 11.15 -8.45 -20.00
C ASN A 37 12.23 -8.63 -18.90
N PRO A 38 13.53 -8.64 -19.22
CA PRO A 38 14.59 -8.81 -18.23
C PRO A 38 14.56 -7.78 -17.10
N VAL A 39 14.11 -6.54 -17.38
CA VAL A 39 13.95 -5.48 -16.37
C VAL A 39 12.87 -5.86 -15.35
N PHE A 40 11.80 -6.53 -15.82
CA PHE A 40 10.72 -6.98 -14.91
C PHE A 40 11.26 -7.87 -13.79
N SER A 41 11.99 -8.93 -14.15
CA SER A 41 12.52 -9.89 -13.17
C SER A 41 13.57 -9.26 -12.26
N ARG A 42 14.47 -8.40 -12.78
CA ARG A 42 15.49 -7.72 -11.97
C ARG A 42 14.90 -6.73 -10.99
N VAL A 43 13.87 -5.98 -11.39
CA VAL A 43 13.17 -5.04 -10.49
C VAL A 43 12.34 -5.81 -9.44
N ALA A 44 11.68 -6.89 -9.84
CA ALA A 44 10.90 -7.71 -8.90
C ALA A 44 11.79 -8.38 -7.84
N GLY A 45 12.99 -8.82 -8.24
CA GLY A 45 13.98 -9.42 -7.33
C GLY A 45 14.83 -8.39 -6.57
N GLY A 46 14.56 -7.09 -6.71
CA GLY A 46 15.32 -6.03 -6.03
C GLY A 46 16.77 -5.85 -6.52
N GLY A 47 17.16 -6.51 -7.62
CA GLY A 47 18.55 -6.57 -8.12
C GLY A 47 18.85 -5.66 -9.32
N HIS A 48 18.01 -4.69 -9.66
CA HIS A 48 18.27 -3.80 -10.79
C HIS A 48 19.33 -2.76 -10.43
N ALA A 49 20.44 -2.69 -11.21
CA ALA A 49 21.58 -1.82 -10.91
C ALA A 49 21.23 -0.32 -10.88
N ASP A 50 20.25 0.12 -11.68
CA ASP A 50 19.81 1.53 -11.77
C ASP A 50 18.57 1.82 -10.93
N LEU A 51 18.18 0.92 -10.01
CA LEU A 51 17.10 1.10 -9.03
C LEU A 51 17.64 1.02 -7.62
N LYS A 52 17.32 2.00 -6.80
CA LYS A 52 17.59 1.98 -5.37
C LYS A 52 16.31 2.24 -4.58
N SER A 53 15.95 1.29 -3.73
CA SER A 53 14.87 1.45 -2.76
C SER A 53 15.44 1.73 -1.38
N ILE A 54 14.83 2.68 -0.69
CA ILE A 54 15.11 3.03 0.71
C ILE A 54 13.80 2.86 1.46
N GLU A 55 13.84 2.05 2.49
CA GLU A 55 12.73 1.77 3.39
C GLU A 55 13.25 1.58 4.82
N ARG A 56 12.36 1.49 5.80
CA ARG A 56 12.76 1.16 7.16
C ARG A 56 13.42 -0.21 7.19
N GLN A 57 14.61 -0.26 7.75
CA GLN A 57 15.36 -1.50 7.86
C GLN A 57 14.81 -2.40 8.97
N PHE A 58 14.84 -3.70 8.71
CA PHE A 58 14.52 -4.70 9.72
C PHE A 58 15.71 -4.85 10.69
N ASP A 59 15.45 -4.72 11.98
CA ASP A 59 16.43 -4.94 13.05
C ASP A 59 16.34 -6.40 13.50
N GLU A 60 17.24 -7.23 12.99
CA GLU A 60 17.28 -8.66 13.31
C GLU A 60 17.43 -8.94 14.82
N LYS A 61 18.12 -8.07 15.56
CA LYS A 61 18.32 -8.24 17.02
C LYS A 61 17.04 -8.02 17.80
N ARG A 62 16.18 -7.13 17.31
CA ARG A 62 14.91 -6.77 17.95
C ARG A 62 13.71 -7.51 17.33
N GLY A 63 13.90 -8.20 16.21
CA GLY A 63 12.84 -8.88 15.47
C GLY A 63 11.74 -7.96 14.92
N LYS A 64 12.06 -6.68 14.65
CA LYS A 64 11.09 -5.69 14.16
C LYS A 64 11.74 -4.64 13.27
N TYR A 65 10.93 -3.99 12.46
CA TYR A 65 11.39 -2.84 11.68
C TYR A 65 11.81 -1.67 12.57
N LYS A 66 12.85 -0.93 12.16
CA LYS A 66 13.20 0.36 12.78
C LYS A 66 12.01 1.32 12.67
N THR A 67 11.90 2.24 13.61
CA THR A 67 10.80 3.22 13.64
C THR A 67 10.98 4.35 12.64
N GLU A 68 12.19 4.56 12.14
CA GLU A 68 12.56 5.68 11.28
C GLU A 68 13.58 5.25 10.22
N ILE A 69 13.56 5.96 9.09
CA ILE A 69 14.65 5.95 8.10
C ILE A 69 15.72 6.92 8.58
N VAL A 70 16.94 6.43 8.71
CA VAL A 70 18.07 7.20 9.27
C VAL A 70 18.99 7.76 8.17
N ILE A 71 19.84 8.72 8.54
CA ILE A 71 20.71 9.43 7.60
C ILE A 71 21.65 8.51 6.80
N ASP A 72 22.11 7.40 7.37
CA ASP A 72 23.03 6.50 6.69
C ASP A 72 22.34 5.76 5.53
N ASP A 73 21.04 5.46 5.66
CA ASP A 73 20.23 4.90 4.59
C ASP A 73 20.18 5.88 3.40
N VAL A 74 20.01 7.17 3.69
CA VAL A 74 19.86 8.24 2.69
C VAL A 74 21.19 8.64 2.04
N ARG A 75 22.31 8.63 2.78
CA ARG A 75 23.64 8.94 2.23
C ARG A 75 24.00 8.02 1.06
N SER A 76 23.55 6.79 1.09
CA SER A 76 23.74 5.84 0.01
C SER A 76 23.12 6.29 -1.32
N ILE A 77 22.10 7.16 -1.29
CA ILE A 77 21.48 7.74 -2.49
C ILE A 77 22.48 8.62 -3.27
N SER A 78 23.20 9.50 -2.58
CA SER A 78 24.17 10.38 -3.21
C SER A 78 25.29 9.59 -3.91
N HIS A 79 25.76 8.53 -3.26
CA HIS A 79 26.74 7.64 -3.86
C HIS A 79 26.18 6.91 -5.09
N PHE A 80 24.98 6.32 -4.97
CA PHE A 80 24.31 5.65 -6.08
C PHE A 80 24.10 6.59 -7.28
N LEU A 81 23.67 7.82 -7.03
CA LEU A 81 23.43 8.80 -8.10
C LEU A 81 24.71 9.44 -8.67
N SER A 82 25.87 9.32 -8.00
CA SER A 82 27.15 9.78 -8.55
C SER A 82 27.76 8.82 -9.56
N MET A 83 27.35 7.56 -9.56
CA MET A 83 27.79 6.57 -10.55
C MET A 83 27.12 6.81 -11.90
N THR A 84 27.70 6.27 -12.98
CA THR A 84 27.03 6.20 -14.29
C THR A 84 25.94 5.14 -14.27
N SER A 85 24.86 5.37 -15.05
CA SER A 85 23.83 4.34 -15.25
C SER A 85 24.46 3.09 -15.88
N ALA A 86 24.13 1.92 -15.37
CA ALA A 86 24.62 0.65 -15.87
C ALA A 86 24.06 0.31 -17.27
N GLU A 87 22.85 0.77 -17.57
CA GLU A 87 22.16 0.51 -18.83
C GLU A 87 21.99 1.78 -19.69
N GLY A 88 22.67 2.88 -19.34
CA GLY A 88 22.64 4.15 -20.10
C GLY A 88 21.32 4.92 -20.01
N GLY A 89 20.35 4.40 -19.23
CA GLY A 89 19.02 4.96 -19.04
C GLY A 89 18.86 5.82 -17.79
N TRP A 90 17.66 5.82 -17.25
CA TRP A 90 17.31 6.51 -16.01
C TRP A 90 17.83 5.76 -14.78
N ARG A 91 18.20 6.52 -13.75
CA ARG A 91 18.41 6.02 -12.38
C ARG A 91 17.24 6.41 -11.51
N VAL A 92 16.66 5.43 -10.86
CA VAL A 92 15.45 5.61 -10.06
C VAL A 92 15.78 5.35 -8.60
N VAL A 93 15.41 6.29 -7.75
CA VAL A 93 15.44 6.13 -6.29
C VAL A 93 14.00 6.15 -5.79
N ILE A 94 13.64 5.16 -4.98
CA ILE A 94 12.37 5.12 -4.27
C ILE A 94 12.67 5.28 -2.79
N ILE A 95 12.02 6.23 -2.12
CA ILE A 95 11.99 6.33 -0.65
C ILE A 95 10.58 5.97 -0.23
N ASP A 96 10.41 4.77 0.32
CA ASP A 96 9.13 4.29 0.79
C ASP A 96 8.90 4.78 2.23
N SER A 97 7.71 5.37 2.45
CA SER A 97 7.35 6.07 3.69
C SER A 97 8.32 7.22 4.03
N ALA A 98 8.50 8.16 3.07
CA ALA A 98 9.39 9.31 3.24
C ALA A 98 9.03 10.19 4.46
N ASP A 99 7.79 10.15 4.95
CA ASP A 99 7.34 10.78 6.19
C ASP A 99 7.87 10.10 7.48
N GLU A 100 8.52 8.95 7.35
CA GLU A 100 9.20 8.25 8.44
C GLU A 100 10.72 8.55 8.49
N MET A 101 11.22 9.41 7.59
CA MET A 101 12.59 9.91 7.71
C MET A 101 12.75 10.78 8.96
N ASN A 102 13.80 10.51 9.75
CA ASN A 102 14.18 11.45 10.79
C ASN A 102 14.70 12.77 10.18
N ARG A 103 14.80 13.81 10.99
CA ARG A 103 15.17 15.15 10.52
C ARG A 103 16.52 15.20 9.78
N ASN A 104 17.48 14.39 10.20
CA ASN A 104 18.81 14.35 9.58
C ASN A 104 18.77 13.66 8.21
N ALA A 105 18.02 12.57 8.07
CA ALA A 105 17.76 11.88 6.81
C ALA A 105 17.02 12.80 5.83
N ALA A 106 15.96 13.46 6.28
CA ALA A 106 15.21 14.42 5.49
C ALA A 106 16.08 15.58 4.97
N ASN A 107 16.96 16.14 5.79
CA ASN A 107 17.90 17.17 5.36
C ASN A 107 18.95 16.65 4.36
N ALA A 108 19.38 15.40 4.49
CA ALA A 108 20.35 14.80 3.57
C ALA A 108 19.78 14.63 2.15
N VAL A 109 18.46 14.37 2.02
CA VAL A 109 17.79 14.27 0.71
C VAL A 109 17.74 15.62 -0.02
N LEU A 110 17.67 16.74 0.71
CA LEU A 110 17.51 18.08 0.11
C LEU A 110 18.57 18.39 -0.93
N LYS A 111 19.84 18.02 -0.67
CA LYS A 111 20.93 18.27 -1.61
C LYS A 111 20.69 17.63 -2.98
N VAL A 112 20.15 16.42 -3.00
CA VAL A 112 19.85 15.69 -4.23
C VAL A 112 18.61 16.25 -4.91
N LEU A 113 17.63 16.73 -4.12
CA LEU A 113 16.41 17.35 -4.65
C LEU A 113 16.68 18.74 -5.26
N GLU A 114 17.69 19.46 -4.77
CA GLU A 114 18.09 20.77 -5.30
C GLU A 114 18.84 20.65 -6.61
N GLU A 115 19.76 19.69 -6.71
CA GLU A 115 20.62 19.49 -7.88
C GLU A 115 20.58 18.02 -8.32
N PRO A 116 19.45 17.54 -8.87
CA PRO A 116 19.34 16.17 -9.32
C PRO A 116 20.26 15.93 -10.52
N PRO A 117 21.00 14.81 -10.56
CA PRO A 117 21.79 14.44 -11.73
C PRO A 117 20.91 14.23 -12.97
N LYS A 118 21.50 14.36 -14.15
CA LYS A 118 20.80 14.06 -15.41
C LYS A 118 20.28 12.63 -15.40
N LYS A 119 19.09 12.41 -15.95
CA LYS A 119 18.42 11.10 -16.02
C LYS A 119 18.28 10.42 -14.63
N ALA A 120 18.06 11.20 -13.58
CA ALA A 120 17.75 10.69 -12.25
C ALA A 120 16.33 11.11 -11.83
N ILE A 121 15.60 10.21 -11.20
CA ILE A 121 14.29 10.49 -10.61
C ILE A 121 14.24 9.96 -9.20
N LEU A 122 13.68 10.77 -8.29
CA LEU A 122 13.38 10.39 -6.91
C LEU A 122 11.87 10.29 -6.75
N LEU A 123 11.40 9.15 -6.32
CA LEU A 123 10.00 8.85 -6.00
C LEU A 123 9.88 8.77 -4.47
N LEU A 124 9.27 9.79 -3.88
CA LEU A 124 9.01 9.85 -2.44
C LEU A 124 7.57 9.42 -2.20
N VAL A 125 7.38 8.21 -1.68
CA VAL A 125 6.08 7.73 -1.24
C VAL A 125 5.82 8.26 0.16
N THR A 126 4.64 8.79 0.41
CA THR A 126 4.27 9.31 1.74
C THR A 126 2.81 9.02 2.04
N HIS A 127 2.52 8.59 3.24
CA HIS A 127 1.16 8.38 3.75
C HIS A 127 0.64 9.61 4.48
N ASN A 128 1.56 10.45 5.00
CA ASN A 128 1.21 11.70 5.66
C ASN A 128 2.06 12.86 5.12
N PRO A 129 1.63 13.52 4.03
CA PRO A 129 2.38 14.64 3.44
C PRO A 129 2.62 15.81 4.40
N GLY A 130 1.79 15.95 5.45
CA GLY A 130 1.96 16.99 6.48
C GLY A 130 3.20 16.78 7.35
N ARG A 131 3.71 15.57 7.48
CA ARG A 131 4.93 15.26 8.24
C ARG A 131 6.23 15.53 7.46
N LEU A 132 6.15 15.63 6.13
CA LEU A 132 7.31 15.99 5.32
C LEU A 132 7.71 17.44 5.56
N LEU A 133 9.03 17.68 5.60
CA LEU A 133 9.56 19.04 5.69
C LEU A 133 9.01 19.91 4.56
N PRO A 134 8.59 21.16 4.83
CA PRO A 134 8.14 22.09 3.79
C PRO A 134 9.17 22.28 2.67
N THR A 135 10.46 22.22 3.02
CA THR A 135 11.58 22.30 2.07
C THR A 135 11.66 21.12 1.11
N ILE A 136 11.25 19.91 1.49
CA ILE A 136 11.11 18.76 0.58
C ILE A 136 9.89 18.98 -0.30
N ARG A 137 8.74 19.31 0.30
CA ARG A 137 7.48 19.51 -0.44
C ARG A 137 7.58 20.57 -1.52
N SER A 138 8.31 21.66 -1.27
CA SER A 138 8.49 22.75 -2.24
C SER A 138 9.34 22.37 -3.46
N ARG A 139 10.14 21.28 -3.36
CA ARG A 139 11.03 20.79 -4.43
C ARG A 139 10.50 19.55 -5.15
N CYS A 140 9.39 19.02 -4.67
CA CYS A 140 8.77 17.83 -5.25
C CYS A 140 7.46 18.20 -5.95
N ARG A 141 7.19 17.55 -7.08
CA ARG A 141 5.85 17.56 -7.68
C ARG A 141 5.00 16.53 -6.95
N MET A 142 3.89 16.97 -6.40
CA MET A 142 2.97 16.08 -5.71
C MET A 142 2.03 15.39 -6.71
N LEU A 143 1.90 14.07 -6.56
CA LEU A 143 0.90 13.25 -7.24
C LEU A 143 0.01 12.63 -6.16
N GLY A 144 -1.24 13.07 -6.09
CA GLY A 144 -2.25 12.48 -5.20
C GLY A 144 -2.74 11.16 -5.81
N LEU A 145 -2.67 10.09 -5.03
CA LEU A 145 -3.27 8.81 -5.37
C LEU A 145 -4.53 8.65 -4.52
N SER A 146 -5.66 8.41 -5.16
CA SER A 146 -6.92 8.10 -4.49
C SER A 146 -7.10 6.59 -4.36
N VAL A 147 -7.91 6.20 -3.38
CA VAL A 147 -8.36 4.81 -3.23
C VAL A 147 -9.13 4.36 -4.48
N LEU A 148 -9.02 3.08 -4.80
CA LEU A 148 -9.79 2.48 -5.89
C LEU A 148 -11.24 2.24 -5.44
N ASP A 149 -12.17 2.31 -6.37
CA ASP A 149 -13.54 1.89 -6.06
C ASP A 149 -13.67 0.35 -5.99
N GLU A 150 -14.74 -0.12 -5.36
CA GLU A 150 -14.99 -1.55 -5.14
C GLU A 150 -15.02 -2.36 -6.44
N VAL A 151 -15.56 -1.79 -7.53
CA VAL A 151 -15.67 -2.45 -8.82
C VAL A 151 -14.29 -2.68 -9.44
N HIS A 152 -13.41 -1.69 -9.36
CA HIS A 152 -12.03 -1.83 -9.85
C HIS A 152 -11.24 -2.85 -9.05
N VAL A 153 -11.32 -2.80 -7.71
CA VAL A 153 -10.63 -3.78 -6.84
C VAL A 153 -11.15 -5.19 -7.10
N SER A 154 -12.48 -5.38 -7.15
CA SER A 154 -13.11 -6.67 -7.43
C SER A 154 -12.66 -7.25 -8.78
N ARG A 155 -12.63 -6.42 -9.84
CA ARG A 155 -12.15 -6.86 -11.16
C ARG A 155 -10.68 -7.29 -11.10
N MET A 156 -9.81 -6.52 -10.43
CA MET A 156 -8.40 -6.88 -10.29
C MET A 156 -8.20 -8.17 -9.50
N LEU A 157 -9.04 -8.45 -8.49
CA LEU A 157 -9.01 -9.70 -7.75
C LEU A 157 -9.34 -10.89 -8.66
N VAL A 158 -10.41 -10.79 -9.46
CA VAL A 158 -10.81 -11.86 -10.41
C VAL A 158 -9.75 -12.04 -11.50
N GLU A 159 -9.13 -10.97 -11.99
CA GLU A 159 -8.00 -11.07 -12.94
C GLU A 159 -6.80 -11.82 -12.34
N HIS A 160 -6.56 -11.65 -11.04
CA HIS A 160 -5.45 -12.29 -10.32
C HIS A 160 -5.76 -13.73 -9.90
N HIS A 161 -7.01 -13.99 -9.53
CA HIS A 161 -7.55 -15.27 -9.10
C HIS A 161 -8.82 -15.60 -9.91
N PRO A 162 -8.67 -16.18 -11.13
CA PRO A 162 -9.81 -16.43 -12.03
C PRO A 162 -10.88 -17.39 -11.47
N ASP A 163 -10.51 -18.22 -10.51
CA ASP A 163 -11.41 -19.17 -9.85
C ASP A 163 -12.25 -18.53 -8.72
N MET A 164 -11.96 -17.27 -8.35
CA MET A 164 -12.69 -16.56 -7.31
C MET A 164 -14.09 -16.18 -7.80
N ASN A 165 -15.12 -16.47 -6.99
CA ASN A 165 -16.46 -16.02 -7.34
C ASN A 165 -16.62 -14.50 -7.18
N HIS A 166 -17.48 -13.90 -7.99
CA HIS A 166 -17.69 -12.45 -8.00
C HIS A 166 -18.22 -11.89 -6.66
N GLY A 167 -19.00 -12.68 -5.91
CA GLY A 167 -19.52 -12.27 -4.60
C GLY A 167 -18.42 -12.10 -3.57
N ASP A 168 -17.48 -13.06 -3.50
CA ASP A 168 -16.34 -13.00 -2.59
C ASP A 168 -15.35 -11.89 -3.02
N ALA A 169 -15.12 -11.72 -4.33
CA ALA A 169 -14.29 -10.63 -4.85
C ALA A 169 -14.86 -9.25 -4.45
N LEU A 170 -16.17 -9.06 -4.55
CA LEU A 170 -16.82 -7.81 -4.15
C LEU A 170 -16.78 -7.60 -2.63
N ALA A 171 -16.97 -8.66 -1.85
CA ALA A 171 -16.88 -8.59 -0.40
C ALA A 171 -15.46 -8.22 0.06
N LEU A 172 -14.42 -8.83 -0.51
CA LEU A 172 -13.02 -8.47 -0.26
C LEU A 172 -12.71 -7.03 -0.67
N ALA A 173 -13.22 -6.59 -1.82
CA ALA A 173 -13.06 -5.22 -2.31
C ALA A 173 -13.63 -4.19 -1.30
N ARG A 174 -14.79 -4.47 -0.71
CA ARG A 174 -15.41 -3.64 0.34
C ARG A 174 -14.56 -3.59 1.60
N LEU A 175 -14.08 -4.75 2.06
CA LEU A 175 -13.27 -4.86 3.27
C LEU A 175 -11.88 -4.23 3.13
N SER A 176 -11.37 -4.15 1.89
CA SER A 176 -10.04 -3.60 1.58
C SER A 176 -9.97 -2.08 1.52
N GLU A 177 -11.12 -1.40 1.57
CA GLU A 177 -11.20 0.07 1.54
C GLU A 177 -10.45 0.70 0.36
N GLY A 178 -10.52 0.05 -0.81
CA GLY A 178 -9.92 0.53 -2.06
C GLY A 178 -8.44 0.20 -2.23
N SER A 179 -7.88 -0.71 -1.41
CA SER A 179 -6.50 -1.19 -1.53
C SER A 179 -6.48 -2.62 -2.09
N ILE A 180 -5.96 -2.79 -3.31
CA ILE A 180 -5.81 -4.14 -3.91
C ILE A 180 -4.81 -5.00 -3.10
N GLY A 181 -3.75 -4.40 -2.53
CA GLY A 181 -2.81 -5.15 -1.68
C GLY A 181 -3.53 -5.73 -0.46
N ARG A 182 -4.29 -4.89 0.28
CA ARG A 182 -5.08 -5.35 1.43
C ARG A 182 -6.13 -6.41 1.04
N ALA A 183 -6.72 -6.29 -0.15
CA ALA A 183 -7.67 -7.28 -0.63
C ALA A 183 -7.03 -8.66 -0.86
N LEU A 184 -5.83 -8.69 -1.43
CA LEU A 184 -5.04 -9.92 -1.62
C LEU A 184 -4.56 -10.51 -0.28
N ASP A 185 -4.12 -9.67 0.66
CA ASP A 185 -3.73 -10.13 2.00
C ASP A 185 -4.93 -10.76 2.73
N LEU A 186 -6.10 -10.10 2.69
CA LEU A 186 -7.34 -10.63 3.27
C LEU A 186 -7.74 -11.97 2.64
N GLU A 187 -7.56 -12.14 1.34
CA GLU A 187 -7.85 -13.41 0.65
C GLU A 187 -6.94 -14.52 1.18
N VAL A 188 -5.63 -14.29 1.19
CA VAL A 188 -4.63 -15.28 1.65
C VAL A 188 -4.83 -15.66 3.12
N GLU A 189 -5.21 -14.70 3.96
CA GLU A 189 -5.39 -14.88 5.40
C GLU A 189 -6.78 -15.41 5.79
N GLY A 190 -7.66 -15.67 4.82
CA GLY A 190 -9.02 -16.12 5.08
C GLY A 190 -9.90 -15.05 5.72
N GLY A 191 -9.65 -13.77 5.39
CA GLY A 191 -10.32 -12.61 5.97
C GLY A 191 -11.83 -12.60 5.79
N LEU A 192 -12.37 -13.19 4.70
CA LEU A 192 -13.81 -13.32 4.52
C LEU A 192 -14.46 -14.23 5.55
N ASP A 193 -13.84 -15.35 5.86
CA ASP A 193 -14.37 -16.27 6.87
C ASP A 193 -14.27 -15.68 8.27
N LEU A 194 -13.16 -14.98 8.56
CA LEU A 194 -13.03 -14.23 9.81
C LEU A 194 -14.08 -13.12 9.93
N TYR A 195 -14.38 -12.43 8.84
CA TYR A 195 -15.43 -11.40 8.83
C TYR A 195 -16.84 -11.99 9.01
N ARG A 196 -17.14 -13.13 8.38
CA ARG A 196 -18.40 -13.85 8.57
C ARG A 196 -18.58 -14.31 10.02
N ASP A 197 -17.51 -14.86 10.61
CA ASP A 197 -17.51 -15.26 12.03
C ASP A 197 -17.74 -14.04 12.96
N LEU A 198 -17.08 -12.91 12.65
CA LEU A 198 -17.29 -11.65 13.38
C LEU A 198 -18.74 -11.17 13.30
N LEU A 199 -19.31 -11.11 12.10
CA LEU A 199 -20.71 -10.69 11.91
C LEU A 199 -21.67 -11.63 12.65
N GLY A 200 -21.47 -12.96 12.55
CA GLY A 200 -22.28 -13.93 13.26
C GLY A 200 -22.27 -13.72 14.78
N LEU A 201 -21.10 -13.35 15.34
CA LEU A 201 -20.99 -13.03 16.76
C LEU A 201 -21.71 -11.72 17.10
N LEU A 202 -21.54 -10.68 16.29
CA LEU A 202 -22.16 -9.37 16.53
C LEU A 202 -23.68 -9.38 16.34
N GLU A 203 -24.21 -10.24 15.48
CA GLU A 203 -25.65 -10.44 15.30
C GLU A 203 -26.34 -11.00 16.56
N THR A 204 -25.60 -11.60 17.47
CA THR A 204 -26.16 -12.10 18.75
C THR A 204 -26.39 -11.00 19.79
N LEU A 205 -25.81 -9.83 19.60
CA LEU A 205 -25.96 -8.72 20.54
C LEU A 205 -27.41 -8.26 20.68
N PRO A 206 -27.86 -7.81 21.87
CA PRO A 206 -27.07 -7.54 23.09
C PRO A 206 -26.74 -8.79 23.95
N ARG A 207 -27.23 -9.97 23.60
CA ARG A 207 -26.93 -11.22 24.31
C ARG A 207 -25.84 -11.97 23.58
N LEU A 208 -24.59 -11.71 23.99
CA LEU A 208 -23.42 -12.32 23.36
C LEU A 208 -23.45 -13.86 23.48
N ASP A 209 -23.29 -14.57 22.36
CA ASP A 209 -23.08 -16.01 22.36
C ASP A 209 -21.64 -16.33 22.81
N VAL A 210 -21.50 -16.72 24.06
CA VAL A 210 -20.21 -17.05 24.68
C VAL A 210 -19.59 -18.31 24.06
N ALA A 211 -20.40 -19.25 23.60
CA ALA A 211 -19.89 -20.47 22.96
C ALA A 211 -19.28 -20.15 21.59
N ALA A 212 -19.95 -19.32 20.79
CA ALA A 212 -19.42 -18.81 19.51
C ALA A 212 -18.14 -17.99 19.71
N LEU A 213 -18.10 -17.13 20.75
CA LEU A 213 -16.89 -16.37 21.08
C LEU A 213 -15.70 -17.28 21.42
N HIS A 214 -15.92 -18.33 22.23
CA HIS A 214 -14.86 -19.29 22.54
C HIS A 214 -14.41 -20.09 21.31
N ALA A 215 -15.33 -20.47 20.43
CA ALA A 215 -14.99 -21.15 19.16
C ALA A 215 -14.11 -20.26 18.26
N LEU A 216 -14.47 -18.97 18.13
CA LEU A 216 -13.69 -17.99 17.37
C LEU A 216 -12.30 -17.77 18.01
N ALA A 217 -12.23 -17.60 19.33
CA ALA A 217 -10.95 -17.46 20.03
C ALA A 217 -10.05 -18.71 19.83
N GLY A 218 -10.63 -19.91 19.86
CA GLY A 218 -9.91 -21.15 19.55
C GLY A 218 -9.44 -21.26 18.10
N LYS A 219 -10.19 -20.70 17.15
CA LYS A 219 -9.82 -20.61 15.73
C LYS A 219 -8.62 -19.68 15.53
N LEU A 220 -8.68 -18.47 16.11
CA LEU A 220 -7.61 -17.47 16.05
C LEU A 220 -6.31 -17.96 16.71
N GLY A 221 -6.39 -18.69 17.81
CA GLY A 221 -5.22 -19.22 18.51
C GLY A 221 -4.52 -20.40 17.83
N ARG A 222 -5.18 -21.12 16.89
CA ARG A 222 -4.62 -22.29 16.19
C ARG A 222 -3.92 -21.96 14.86
N ALA A 223 -4.29 -20.87 14.21
CA ALA A 223 -3.92 -20.58 12.83
C ALA A 223 -2.57 -19.86 12.68
N GLY A 224 -1.52 -20.28 13.40
CA GLY A 224 -0.21 -19.62 13.28
C GLY A 224 -0.13 -18.24 13.93
N GLY A 225 -1.03 -17.96 14.83
CA GLY A 225 -1.01 -16.98 15.91
C GLY A 225 -1.17 -15.51 15.48
N ASP A 226 -0.11 -14.87 15.08
CA ASP A 226 -0.09 -13.40 15.05
C ASP A 226 -0.85 -12.80 13.86
N SER A 227 -0.77 -13.37 12.65
CA SER A 227 -1.38 -12.79 11.45
C SER A 227 -2.92 -12.77 11.52
N SER A 228 -3.56 -13.93 11.75
CA SER A 228 -5.02 -14.03 11.82
C SER A 228 -5.63 -13.19 12.96
N PHE A 229 -4.89 -13.04 14.07
CA PHE A 229 -5.33 -12.18 15.18
C PHE A 229 -5.27 -10.69 14.79
N HIS A 230 -4.21 -10.26 14.10
CA HIS A 230 -4.11 -8.90 13.59
C HIS A 230 -5.18 -8.61 12.56
N THR A 231 -5.38 -9.51 11.59
CA THR A 231 -6.43 -9.39 10.58
C THR A 231 -7.82 -9.29 11.20
N PHE A 232 -8.11 -10.13 12.19
CA PHE A 232 -9.37 -10.05 12.93
C PHE A 232 -9.52 -8.70 13.65
N GLY A 233 -8.47 -8.21 14.31
CA GLY A 233 -8.45 -6.92 14.98
C GLY A 233 -8.74 -5.76 14.02
N ASP A 234 -8.10 -5.77 12.85
CA ASP A 234 -8.31 -4.76 11.81
C ASP A 234 -9.73 -4.80 11.24
N LEU A 235 -10.28 -6.00 11.01
CA LEU A 235 -11.66 -6.17 10.56
C LEU A 235 -12.67 -5.65 11.61
N LEU A 236 -12.43 -5.93 12.88
CA LEU A 236 -13.27 -5.44 13.98
C LEU A 236 -13.21 -3.91 14.09
N LEU A 237 -12.01 -3.32 14.03
CA LEU A 237 -11.83 -1.87 14.09
C LEU A 237 -12.47 -1.18 12.89
N GLY A 238 -12.29 -1.71 11.69
CA GLY A 238 -12.95 -1.21 10.48
C GLY A 238 -14.47 -1.27 10.56
N TRP A 239 -14.99 -2.39 11.09
CA TRP A 239 -16.43 -2.56 11.32
C TRP A 239 -16.97 -1.54 12.34
N LEU A 240 -16.28 -1.34 13.48
CA LEU A 240 -16.64 -0.33 14.48
C LEU A 240 -16.63 1.08 13.90
N GLY A 241 -15.63 1.41 13.07
CA GLY A 241 -15.57 2.68 12.35
C GLY A 241 -16.79 2.92 11.47
N ARG A 242 -17.21 1.92 10.69
CA ARG A 242 -18.43 1.98 9.85
C ARG A 242 -19.70 2.10 10.69
N LEU A 243 -19.78 1.38 11.82
CA LEU A 243 -20.91 1.48 12.75
C LEU A 243 -21.06 2.91 13.27
N ILE A 244 -19.99 3.54 13.72
CA ILE A 244 -19.99 4.93 14.22
C ILE A 244 -20.44 5.89 13.11
N LEU A 245 -19.91 5.72 11.89
CA LEU A 245 -20.27 6.55 10.75
C LEU A 245 -21.73 6.39 10.34
N SER A 246 -22.27 5.16 10.37
CA SER A 246 -23.68 4.90 10.09
C SER A 246 -24.60 5.53 11.14
N ALA A 247 -24.21 5.48 12.42
CA ALA A 247 -24.95 6.12 13.50
C ALA A 247 -24.94 7.65 13.42
N SER A 248 -23.86 8.26 12.90
CA SER A 248 -23.72 9.72 12.80
C SER A 248 -24.45 10.33 11.60
N LYS A 249 -24.74 9.54 10.56
CA LYS A 249 -25.37 10.03 9.33
C LYS A 249 -26.90 9.98 9.34
N ASP A 250 -27.52 9.49 10.41
CA ASP A 250 -28.98 9.28 10.52
C ASP A 250 -29.58 8.52 9.30
N GLU A 251 -28.78 7.72 8.62
CA GLU A 251 -29.20 6.88 7.50
C GLU A 251 -30.01 5.69 8.05
N GLN A 252 -31.27 5.97 8.40
CA GLN A 252 -32.27 4.94 8.61
C GLN A 252 -32.45 4.19 7.29
N GLY A 253 -32.10 2.90 7.29
CA GLY A 253 -32.45 2.02 6.20
C GLY A 253 -31.36 1.63 5.22
N THR A 254 -30.08 1.67 5.59
CA THR A 254 -29.06 0.96 4.82
C THR A 254 -29.11 -0.53 5.17
N ASP A 255 -29.36 -1.38 4.16
CA ASP A 255 -29.31 -2.86 4.28
C ASP A 255 -27.87 -3.38 4.50
N THR A 256 -27.16 -2.73 5.40
CA THR A 256 -25.80 -3.09 5.82
C THR A 256 -25.83 -3.80 7.17
N PRO A 257 -24.89 -4.71 7.46
CA PRO A 257 -24.79 -5.34 8.77
C PRO A 257 -24.70 -4.34 9.94
N GLU A 258 -23.99 -3.23 9.71
CA GLU A 258 -23.83 -2.15 10.68
C GLU A 258 -25.14 -1.41 10.94
N GLY A 259 -25.91 -1.10 9.87
CA GLY A 259 -27.23 -0.46 9.97
C GLY A 259 -28.22 -1.33 10.74
N ARG A 260 -28.33 -2.63 10.41
CA ARG A 260 -29.19 -3.58 11.11
C ARG A 260 -28.86 -3.71 12.59
N LEU A 261 -27.59 -3.72 12.96
CA LEU A 261 -27.21 -3.78 14.38
C LEU A 261 -27.53 -2.48 15.10
N ASN A 262 -27.29 -1.33 14.47
CA ASN A 262 -27.58 -0.03 15.05
C ASN A 262 -29.08 0.10 15.36
N GLU A 263 -29.95 -0.28 14.43
CA GLU A 263 -31.42 -0.31 14.68
C GLU A 263 -31.81 -1.22 15.85
N ARG A 264 -31.19 -2.40 15.97
CA ARG A 264 -31.46 -3.33 17.09
C ARG A 264 -30.99 -2.80 18.43
N LEU A 265 -29.82 -2.16 18.49
CA LEU A 265 -29.30 -1.58 19.74
C LEU A 265 -30.13 -0.38 20.18
N THR A 266 -30.58 0.48 19.26
CA THR A 266 -31.43 1.62 19.56
C THR A 266 -32.84 1.20 19.95
N ALA A 267 -33.39 0.11 19.40
CA ALA A 267 -34.68 -0.44 19.79
C ALA A 267 -34.67 -1.11 21.17
N THR A 268 -33.50 -1.39 21.75
CA THR A 268 -33.34 -2.10 23.03
C THR A 268 -32.96 -1.13 24.17
N ALA A 269 -32.56 0.12 23.85
CA ALA A 269 -32.22 1.18 24.80
C ALA A 269 -33.45 1.99 25.21
#